data_4fbcf211faa260a80e758691e25103af
#
_entry.id   4fbcf211faa260a80e758691e25103af
#
_cell.length_a   1.000
_cell.length_b   1.000
_cell.length_c   1.000
_cell.angle_alpha   90.00
_cell.angle_beta   90.00
_cell.angle_gamma   90.00
#
_symmetry.space_group_name_H-M   'P 1'
#
loop_
_entity.id
_entity.type
_entity.pdbx_description
1 polymer ?
#
loop_
_entity_poly.entity_id
_entity_poly.type
_entity_poly.pdbx_seq_one_letter_code
_entity_poly.pdbx_strand_id
1 'polypeptide(L)'
;ARQETLPAKYARAIAFYKNGETQKAVQLVDKLIKLQPDNPYFFELKGQILYEAGHLEKSIAPYRKSVAIAPKEPLLQIGLATSLISLETKASAKEALQILKKALRMEKDNMTAYYKMATAYALLGDTGRAELATAERYYILGRLEIASMHAYRAMKHLPKNSPEWLKAQDIMANL
;
A
#
# COMPACT_ATOMS: atom_id res chain seq x y z
N ALA A 1 16.24 -11.87 36.86
CA ALA A 1 16.14 -12.01 35.40
C ALA A 1 16.20 -10.61 34.78
N ARG A 2 17.13 -10.36 33.87
CA ARG A 2 17.24 -9.07 33.20
C ARG A 2 15.98 -8.85 32.35
N GLN A 3 15.26 -7.77 32.64
CA GLN A 3 14.03 -7.45 31.89
C GLN A 3 14.41 -7.16 30.44
N GLU A 4 13.82 -7.92 29.50
CA GLU A 4 14.11 -7.78 28.07
C GLU A 4 13.70 -6.38 27.58
N THR A 5 14.60 -5.72 26.85
CA THR A 5 14.38 -4.36 26.34
C THR A 5 13.30 -4.34 25.23
N LEU A 6 12.71 -3.19 25.01
CA LEU A 6 11.66 -3.01 23.99
C LEU A 6 12.15 -3.38 22.58
N PRO A 7 13.35 -2.93 22.13
CA PRO A 7 13.92 -3.36 20.86
C PRO A 7 14.13 -4.89 20.75
N ALA A 8 14.56 -5.54 21.84
CA ALA A 8 14.74 -6.99 21.85
C ALA A 8 13.41 -7.74 21.70
N LYS A 9 12.35 -7.26 22.35
CA LYS A 9 10.99 -7.82 22.17
C LYS A 9 10.50 -7.63 20.73
N TYR A 10 10.74 -6.47 20.14
CA TYR A 10 10.38 -6.18 18.75
C TYR A 10 11.11 -7.12 17.77
N ALA A 11 12.43 -7.23 17.90
CA ALA A 11 13.24 -8.14 17.09
C ALA A 11 12.79 -9.61 17.24
N ARG A 12 12.41 -10.04 18.45
CA ARG A 12 11.90 -11.39 18.70
C ARG A 12 10.51 -11.60 18.07
N ALA A 13 9.64 -10.59 18.05
CA ALA A 13 8.36 -10.67 17.37
C ALA A 13 8.57 -10.90 15.85
N ILE A 14 9.52 -10.18 15.26
CA ILE A 14 9.91 -10.39 13.85
C ILE A 14 10.49 -11.79 13.63
N ALA A 15 11.31 -12.29 14.55
CA ALA A 15 11.87 -13.65 14.44
C ALA A 15 10.76 -14.71 14.47
N PHE A 16 9.80 -14.64 15.40
CA PHE A 16 8.64 -15.53 15.42
C PHE A 16 7.84 -15.46 14.12
N TYR A 17 7.58 -14.27 13.62
CA TYR A 17 6.88 -14.05 12.37
C TYR A 17 7.61 -14.72 11.19
N LYS A 18 8.90 -14.47 11.04
CA LYS A 18 9.71 -15.06 9.96
C LYS A 18 9.82 -16.60 10.04
N ASN A 19 9.70 -17.15 11.24
CA ASN A 19 9.67 -18.61 11.46
C ASN A 19 8.27 -19.24 11.29
N GLY A 20 7.27 -18.47 10.87
CA GLY A 20 5.88 -18.94 10.72
C GLY A 20 5.12 -19.12 12.04
N GLU A 21 5.68 -18.67 13.17
CA GLU A 21 5.07 -18.76 14.48
C GLU A 21 4.11 -17.57 14.72
N THR A 22 3.14 -17.43 13.82
CA THR A 22 2.23 -16.26 13.75
C THR A 22 1.59 -15.91 15.09
N GLN A 23 1.07 -16.92 15.81
CA GLN A 23 0.38 -16.70 17.09
C GLN A 23 1.32 -16.12 18.14
N LYS A 24 2.55 -16.63 18.25
CA LYS A 24 3.56 -16.10 19.19
C LYS A 24 3.98 -14.68 18.81
N ALA A 25 4.15 -14.43 17.52
CA ALA A 25 4.47 -13.10 17.01
C ALA A 25 3.38 -12.08 17.38
N VAL A 26 2.11 -12.37 17.11
CA VAL A 26 0.97 -11.50 17.43
C VAL A 26 0.88 -11.26 18.96
N GLN A 27 0.99 -12.30 19.77
CA GLN A 27 0.97 -12.15 21.25
C GLN A 27 2.08 -11.22 21.76
N LEU A 28 3.27 -11.30 21.15
CA LEU A 28 4.39 -10.45 21.56
C LEU A 28 4.18 -9.01 21.09
N VAL A 29 3.67 -8.79 19.87
CA VAL A 29 3.30 -7.46 19.37
C VAL A 29 2.19 -6.84 20.23
N ASP A 30 1.20 -7.63 20.68
CA ASP A 30 0.16 -7.15 21.59
C ASP A 30 0.73 -6.65 22.94
N LYS A 31 1.78 -7.30 23.45
CA LYS A 31 2.51 -6.81 24.63
C LYS A 31 3.25 -5.50 24.34
N LEU A 32 3.84 -5.35 23.15
CA LEU A 32 4.48 -4.10 22.72
C LEU A 32 3.48 -2.96 22.60
N ILE A 33 2.32 -3.21 22.00
CA ILE A 33 1.22 -2.24 21.89
C ILE A 33 0.74 -1.78 23.27
N LYS A 34 0.61 -2.71 24.24
CA LYS A 34 0.25 -2.34 25.62
C LYS A 34 1.29 -1.44 26.29
N LEU A 35 2.57 -1.61 25.97
CA LEU A 35 3.65 -0.79 26.50
C LEU A 35 3.73 0.59 25.85
N GLN A 36 3.41 0.70 24.56
CA GLN A 36 3.41 1.93 23.79
C GLN A 36 2.18 1.97 22.87
N PRO A 37 1.00 2.34 23.38
CA PRO A 37 -0.26 2.32 22.64
C PRO A 37 -0.34 3.37 21.50
N ASP A 38 0.53 4.36 21.51
CA ASP A 38 0.60 5.41 20.50
C ASP A 38 1.72 5.19 19.47
N ASN A 39 2.36 4.01 19.47
CA ASN A 39 3.37 3.69 18.49
C ASN A 39 2.73 3.06 17.23
N PRO A 40 2.67 3.78 16.09
CA PRO A 40 1.99 3.31 14.89
C PRO A 40 2.63 2.04 14.29
N TYR A 41 3.95 1.89 14.46
CA TYR A 41 4.70 0.80 13.87
C TYR A 41 4.44 -0.56 14.52
N PHE A 42 4.00 -0.59 15.78
CA PHE A 42 3.58 -1.86 16.40
C PHE A 42 2.24 -2.34 15.85
N PHE A 43 1.34 -1.43 15.54
CA PHE A 43 0.09 -1.77 14.85
C PHE A 43 0.35 -2.17 13.40
N GLU A 44 1.23 -1.48 12.72
CA GLU A 44 1.67 -1.84 11.35
C GLU A 44 2.26 -3.26 11.33
N LEU A 45 3.21 -3.57 12.24
CA LEU A 45 3.79 -4.91 12.35
C LEU A 45 2.72 -5.98 12.62
N LYS A 46 1.74 -5.70 13.49
CA LYS A 46 0.62 -6.63 13.71
C LYS A 46 -0.20 -6.85 12.45
N GLY A 47 -0.51 -5.77 11.72
CA GLY A 47 -1.20 -5.82 10.44
C GLY A 47 -0.43 -6.68 9.42
N GLN A 48 0.87 -6.45 9.30
CA GLN A 48 1.74 -7.20 8.39
C GLN A 48 1.78 -8.70 8.73
N ILE A 49 1.99 -9.04 9.99
CA ILE A 49 2.02 -10.45 10.45
C ILE A 49 0.71 -11.16 10.09
N LEU A 50 -0.43 -10.52 10.35
CA LEU A 50 -1.75 -11.09 10.04
C LEU A 50 -1.98 -11.19 8.53
N TYR A 51 -1.58 -10.18 7.76
CA TYR A 51 -1.69 -10.15 6.31
C TYR A 51 -0.90 -11.30 5.67
N GLU A 52 0.38 -11.43 6.01
CA GLU A 52 1.25 -12.45 5.42
C GLU A 52 0.91 -13.87 5.90
N ALA A 53 0.25 -14.01 7.06
CA ALA A 53 -0.32 -15.28 7.52
C ALA A 53 -1.67 -15.61 6.85
N GLY A 54 -2.14 -14.82 5.88
CA GLY A 54 -3.40 -15.05 5.17
C GLY A 54 -4.66 -14.60 5.92
N HIS A 55 -4.51 -13.96 7.09
CA HIS A 55 -5.64 -13.42 7.85
C HIS A 55 -6.00 -12.00 7.36
N LEU A 56 -6.36 -11.88 6.06
CA LEU A 56 -6.53 -10.60 5.38
C LEU A 56 -7.50 -9.65 6.10
N GLU A 57 -8.71 -10.11 6.43
CA GLU A 57 -9.71 -9.27 7.12
C GLU A 57 -9.22 -8.80 8.49
N LYS A 58 -8.55 -9.68 9.24
CA LYS A 58 -8.01 -9.36 10.57
C LYS A 58 -6.86 -8.35 10.53
N SER A 59 -6.16 -8.25 9.40
CA SER A 59 -5.05 -7.30 9.22
C SER A 59 -5.51 -5.85 9.09
N ILE A 60 -6.75 -5.62 8.65
CA ILE A 60 -7.28 -4.28 8.37
C ILE A 60 -7.33 -3.40 9.63
N ALA A 61 -7.85 -3.92 10.74
CA ALA A 61 -8.03 -3.13 11.95
C ALA A 61 -6.70 -2.60 12.53
N PRO A 62 -5.63 -3.41 12.67
CA PRO A 62 -4.32 -2.91 13.05
C PRO A 62 -3.76 -1.86 12.08
N TYR A 63 -3.82 -2.09 10.77
CA TYR A 63 -3.37 -1.09 9.79
C TYR A 63 -4.15 0.22 9.89
N ARG A 64 -5.49 0.19 10.06
CA ARG A 64 -6.29 1.40 10.28
C ARG A 64 -5.84 2.16 11.53
N LYS A 65 -5.56 1.45 12.63
CA LYS A 65 -5.06 2.08 13.86
C LYS A 65 -3.71 2.73 13.64
N SER A 66 -2.79 2.06 12.94
CA SER A 66 -1.48 2.60 12.56
C SER A 66 -1.62 3.93 11.79
N VAL A 67 -2.44 3.93 10.73
CA VAL A 67 -2.69 5.15 9.92
C VAL A 67 -3.39 6.24 10.72
N ALA A 68 -4.28 5.90 11.65
CA ALA A 68 -4.96 6.87 12.50
C ALA A 68 -3.98 7.59 13.45
N ILE A 69 -2.96 6.89 13.96
CA ILE A 69 -1.92 7.46 14.83
C ILE A 69 -0.96 8.34 14.01
N ALA A 70 -0.54 7.88 12.83
CA ALA A 70 0.41 8.59 11.97
C ALA A 70 -0.14 8.81 10.54
N PRO A 71 -1.11 9.73 10.37
CA PRO A 71 -1.83 9.90 9.12
C PRO A 71 -1.01 10.54 7.97
N LYS A 72 0.20 11.02 8.27
CA LYS A 72 1.10 11.64 7.29
C LYS A 72 2.23 10.70 6.86
N GLU A 73 2.18 9.42 7.23
CA GLU A 73 3.19 8.42 6.87
C GLU A 73 2.73 7.62 5.64
N PRO A 74 3.28 7.87 4.42
CA PRO A 74 2.85 7.21 3.20
C PRO A 74 2.97 5.69 3.26
N LEU A 75 4.04 5.18 3.89
CA LEU A 75 4.29 3.75 4.02
C LEU A 75 3.15 3.03 4.75
N LEU A 76 2.65 3.60 5.84
CA LEU A 76 1.54 3.02 6.60
C LEU A 76 0.24 3.03 5.80
N GLN A 77 0.00 4.11 5.04
CA GLN A 77 -1.15 4.22 4.13
C GLN A 77 -1.10 3.15 3.03
N ILE A 78 0.09 2.93 2.44
CA ILE A 78 0.28 1.90 1.41
C ILE A 78 0.07 0.50 1.99
N GLY A 79 0.50 0.23 3.22
CA GLY A 79 0.25 -1.02 3.93
C GLY A 79 -1.25 -1.30 4.09
N LEU A 80 -2.01 -0.32 4.58
CA LEU A 80 -3.47 -0.42 4.69
C LEU A 80 -4.12 -0.65 3.32
N ALA A 81 -3.75 0.14 2.31
CA ALA A 81 -4.31 0.00 0.97
C ALA A 81 -4.00 -1.37 0.35
N THR A 82 -2.79 -1.90 0.57
CA THR A 82 -2.42 -3.25 0.12
C THR A 82 -3.32 -4.31 0.74
N SER A 83 -3.56 -4.22 2.04
CA SER A 83 -4.42 -5.15 2.77
C SER A 83 -5.87 -5.07 2.27
N LEU A 84 -6.39 -3.86 2.03
CA LEU A 84 -7.74 -3.65 1.46
C LEU A 84 -7.88 -4.22 0.04
N ILE A 85 -6.90 -4.02 -0.83
CA ILE A 85 -6.90 -4.54 -2.20
C ILE A 85 -6.96 -6.07 -2.20
N SER A 86 -6.28 -6.73 -1.26
CA SER A 86 -6.26 -8.19 -1.15
C SER A 86 -7.58 -8.81 -0.70
N LEU A 87 -8.56 -8.01 -0.28
CA LEU A 87 -9.94 -8.48 -0.08
C LEU A 87 -10.71 -8.65 -1.41
N GLU A 88 -10.18 -8.17 -2.52
CA GLU A 88 -10.71 -8.30 -3.88
C GLU A 88 -12.16 -7.83 -4.07
N THR A 89 -12.66 -6.97 -3.18
CA THR A 89 -13.99 -6.38 -3.31
C THR A 89 -13.95 -4.99 -3.96
N LYS A 90 -15.01 -4.61 -4.67
CA LYS A 90 -15.12 -3.26 -5.24
C LYS A 90 -15.12 -2.17 -4.17
N ALA A 91 -15.69 -2.45 -3.00
CA ALA A 91 -15.73 -1.49 -1.90
C ALA A 91 -14.32 -1.25 -1.34
N SER A 92 -13.56 -2.31 -1.06
CA SER A 92 -12.19 -2.20 -0.55
C SER A 92 -11.23 -1.57 -1.56
N ALA A 93 -11.40 -1.88 -2.87
CA ALA A 93 -10.61 -1.25 -3.93
C ALA A 93 -10.86 0.27 -4.01
N LYS A 94 -12.11 0.73 -3.89
CA LYS A 94 -12.45 2.16 -3.85
C LYS A 94 -11.81 2.87 -2.65
N GLU A 95 -11.89 2.25 -1.48
CA GLU A 95 -11.27 2.78 -0.26
C GLU A 95 -9.75 2.86 -0.40
N ALA A 96 -9.12 1.79 -0.88
CA ALA A 96 -7.67 1.74 -1.12
C ALA A 96 -7.21 2.87 -2.05
N LEU A 97 -7.95 3.14 -3.14
CA LEU A 97 -7.64 4.26 -4.05
C LEU A 97 -7.65 5.61 -3.36
N GLN A 98 -8.60 5.87 -2.46
CA GLN A 98 -8.65 7.12 -1.70
C GLN A 98 -7.41 7.27 -0.81
N ILE A 99 -6.98 6.19 -0.16
CA ILE A 99 -5.80 6.15 0.70
C ILE A 99 -4.52 6.35 -0.12
N LEU A 100 -4.37 5.63 -1.25
CA LEU A 100 -3.21 5.75 -2.13
C LEU A 100 -3.07 7.14 -2.75
N LYS A 101 -4.18 7.79 -3.12
CA LYS A 101 -4.16 9.18 -3.57
C LYS A 101 -3.69 10.14 -2.48
N LYS A 102 -3.98 9.87 -1.20
CA LYS A 102 -3.44 10.66 -0.09
C LYS A 102 -1.93 10.42 0.06
N ALA A 103 -1.47 9.18 0.01
CA ALA A 103 -0.05 8.85 0.06
C ALA A 103 0.75 9.55 -1.06
N LEU A 104 0.25 9.53 -2.30
CA LEU A 104 0.90 10.18 -3.44
C LEU A 104 0.90 11.72 -3.38
N ARG A 105 0.02 12.36 -2.59
CA ARG A 105 0.14 13.81 -2.34
C ARG A 105 1.35 14.17 -1.49
N MET A 106 1.81 13.24 -0.65
CA MET A 106 2.97 13.42 0.23
C MET A 106 4.25 12.93 -0.43
N GLU A 107 4.17 11.84 -1.17
CA GLU A 107 5.29 11.20 -1.88
C GLU A 107 4.89 10.92 -3.33
N LYS A 108 5.09 11.92 -4.19
CA LYS A 108 4.58 11.90 -5.58
C LYS A 108 5.18 10.78 -6.44
N ASP A 109 6.42 10.39 -6.16
CA ASP A 109 7.17 9.42 -6.96
C ASP A 109 7.17 8.01 -6.33
N ASN A 110 6.17 7.70 -5.49
CA ASN A 110 6.08 6.40 -4.85
C ASN A 110 5.58 5.32 -5.83
N MET A 111 6.53 4.56 -6.37
CA MET A 111 6.29 3.48 -7.35
C MET A 111 5.36 2.38 -6.83
N THR A 112 5.43 2.08 -5.52
CA THR A 112 4.56 1.07 -4.90
C THR A 112 3.12 1.53 -4.84
N ALA A 113 2.89 2.81 -4.54
CA ALA A 113 1.55 3.40 -4.55
C ALA A 113 0.92 3.33 -5.96
N TYR A 114 1.65 3.68 -7.00
CA TYR A 114 1.15 3.55 -8.38
C TYR A 114 0.87 2.11 -8.78
N TYR A 115 1.73 1.16 -8.40
CA TYR A 115 1.47 -0.26 -8.63
C TYR A 115 0.16 -0.71 -7.96
N LYS A 116 -0.04 -0.35 -6.71
CA LYS A 116 -1.27 -0.68 -5.97
C LYS A 116 -2.50 0.03 -6.54
N MET A 117 -2.36 1.27 -7.03
CA MET A 117 -3.45 1.97 -7.73
C MET A 117 -3.86 1.24 -9.01
N ALA A 118 -2.89 0.79 -9.82
CA ALA A 118 -3.18 0.02 -11.02
C ALA A 118 -3.99 -1.25 -10.70
N THR A 119 -3.59 -1.99 -9.65
CA THR A 119 -4.32 -3.18 -9.18
C THR A 119 -5.74 -2.83 -8.73
N ALA A 120 -5.90 -1.76 -7.95
CA ALA A 120 -7.22 -1.35 -7.47
C ALA A 120 -8.15 -0.89 -8.61
N TYR A 121 -7.64 -0.15 -9.59
CA TYR A 121 -8.41 0.23 -10.77
C TYR A 121 -8.79 -0.99 -11.62
N ALA A 122 -7.88 -1.97 -11.78
CA ALA A 122 -8.18 -3.22 -12.48
C ALA A 122 -9.33 -3.99 -11.80
N LEU A 123 -9.34 -4.09 -10.47
CA LEU A 123 -10.46 -4.70 -9.70
C LEU A 123 -11.80 -3.97 -9.91
N LEU A 124 -11.76 -2.67 -10.23
CA LEU A 124 -12.95 -1.89 -10.53
C LEU A 124 -13.37 -1.96 -12.02
N GLY A 125 -12.56 -2.58 -12.87
CA GLY A 125 -12.76 -2.60 -14.32
C GLY A 125 -12.41 -1.29 -15.03
N ASP A 126 -11.71 -0.37 -14.36
CA ASP A 126 -11.25 0.90 -14.92
C ASP A 126 -9.90 0.73 -15.62
N THR A 127 -9.95 0.15 -16.82
CA THR A 127 -8.76 -0.15 -17.62
C THR A 127 -7.94 1.11 -17.91
N GLY A 128 -8.60 2.23 -18.22
CA GLY A 128 -7.92 3.48 -18.57
C GLY A 128 -7.04 4.00 -17.43
N ARG A 129 -7.59 4.06 -16.21
CA ARG A 129 -6.82 4.50 -15.05
C ARG A 129 -5.83 3.46 -14.55
N ALA A 130 -6.08 2.17 -14.73
CA ALA A 130 -5.12 1.11 -14.42
C ALA A 130 -3.87 1.21 -15.30
N GLU A 131 -4.05 1.40 -16.61
CA GLU A 131 -2.96 1.60 -17.56
C GLU A 131 -2.19 2.91 -17.29
N LEU A 132 -2.88 4.00 -16.96
CA LEU A 132 -2.23 5.26 -16.60
C LEU A 132 -1.36 5.10 -15.33
N ALA A 133 -1.87 4.48 -14.27
CA ALA A 133 -1.09 4.25 -13.07
C ALA A 133 0.14 3.37 -13.34
N THR A 134 0.03 2.41 -14.24
CA THR A 134 1.16 1.60 -14.69
C THR A 134 2.17 2.43 -15.48
N ALA A 135 1.72 3.32 -16.37
CA ALA A 135 2.57 4.25 -17.12
C ALA A 135 3.38 5.16 -16.17
N GLU A 136 2.72 5.76 -15.18
CA GLU A 136 3.36 6.60 -14.16
C GLU A 136 4.48 5.85 -13.41
N ARG A 137 4.19 4.62 -13.00
CA ARG A 137 5.18 3.78 -12.32
C ARG A 137 6.42 3.56 -13.19
N TYR A 138 6.24 3.20 -14.46
CA TYR A 138 7.37 2.95 -15.37
C TYR A 138 8.09 4.23 -15.75
N TYR A 139 7.39 5.36 -15.83
CA TYR A 139 7.99 6.68 -16.04
C TYR A 139 8.95 7.04 -14.90
N ILE A 140 8.52 6.86 -13.64
CA ILE A 140 9.37 7.08 -12.45
C ILE A 140 10.58 6.13 -12.46
N LEU A 141 10.42 4.90 -12.93
CA LEU A 141 11.51 3.94 -13.09
C LEU A 141 12.48 4.27 -14.23
N GLY A 142 12.24 5.33 -15.01
CA GLY A 142 13.04 5.69 -16.18
C GLY A 142 12.87 4.70 -17.36
N ARG A 143 11.84 3.83 -17.31
CA ARG A 143 11.52 2.88 -18.40
C ARG A 143 10.57 3.52 -19.39
N LEU A 144 11.05 4.54 -20.10
CA LEU A 144 10.21 5.44 -20.90
C LEU A 144 9.42 4.72 -22.02
N GLU A 145 10.04 3.76 -22.70
CA GLU A 145 9.36 2.99 -23.75
C GLU A 145 8.16 2.21 -23.20
N ILE A 146 8.32 1.56 -22.03
CA ILE A 146 7.24 0.82 -21.39
C ILE A 146 6.18 1.79 -20.86
N ALA A 147 6.59 2.91 -20.28
CA ALA A 147 5.67 3.96 -19.82
C ALA A 147 4.80 4.47 -20.97
N SER A 148 5.40 4.80 -22.11
CA SER A 148 4.70 5.28 -23.30
C SER A 148 3.71 4.25 -23.85
N MET A 149 4.08 2.98 -23.90
CA MET A 149 3.17 1.91 -24.32
C MET A 149 1.92 1.85 -23.43
N HIS A 150 2.08 1.92 -22.10
CA HIS A 150 0.96 1.94 -21.17
C HIS A 150 0.16 3.24 -21.25
N ALA A 151 0.82 4.40 -21.41
CA ALA A 151 0.16 5.67 -21.62
C ALA A 151 -0.71 5.68 -22.89
N TYR A 152 -0.21 5.15 -23.99
CA TYR A 152 -0.98 4.98 -25.22
C TYR A 152 -2.23 4.11 -25.02
N ARG A 153 -2.09 3.00 -24.29
CA ARG A 153 -3.24 2.13 -23.94
C ARG A 153 -4.25 2.86 -23.06
N ALA A 154 -3.78 3.62 -22.07
CA ALA A 154 -4.62 4.44 -21.22
C ALA A 154 -5.48 5.41 -22.04
N MET A 155 -4.88 6.13 -22.98
CA MET A 155 -5.57 7.10 -23.84
C MET A 155 -6.72 6.49 -24.66
N LYS A 156 -6.65 5.19 -24.99
CA LYS A 156 -7.74 4.50 -25.70
C LYS A 156 -9.00 4.29 -24.85
N HIS A 157 -8.86 4.28 -23.54
CA HIS A 157 -9.94 3.98 -22.59
C HIS A 157 -10.36 5.20 -21.75
N LEU A 158 -9.53 6.24 -21.70
CA LEU A 158 -9.83 7.47 -20.97
C LEU A 158 -10.65 8.45 -21.84
N PRO A 159 -11.54 9.24 -21.24
CA PRO A 159 -12.23 10.30 -21.96
C PRO A 159 -11.23 11.28 -22.57
N LYS A 160 -11.33 11.54 -23.87
CA LYS A 160 -10.43 12.45 -24.58
C LYS A 160 -10.42 13.83 -23.91
N ASN A 161 -9.24 14.39 -23.76
CA ASN A 161 -8.98 15.70 -23.11
C ASN A 161 -9.33 15.73 -21.61
N SER A 162 -9.62 14.60 -20.96
CA SER A 162 -9.68 14.56 -19.50
C SER A 162 -8.29 14.82 -18.88
N PRO A 163 -8.20 15.25 -17.62
CA PRO A 163 -6.90 15.43 -16.95
C PRO A 163 -6.02 14.17 -17.01
N GLU A 164 -6.62 13.00 -16.84
CA GLU A 164 -5.91 11.73 -16.91
C GLU A 164 -5.44 11.42 -18.34
N TRP A 165 -6.24 11.73 -19.36
CA TRP A 165 -5.87 11.55 -20.75
C TRP A 165 -4.70 12.47 -21.13
N LEU A 166 -4.73 13.75 -20.72
CA LEU A 166 -3.64 14.70 -20.95
C LEU A 166 -2.36 14.24 -20.25
N LYS A 167 -2.47 13.73 -19.03
CA LYS A 167 -1.33 13.17 -18.31
C LYS A 167 -0.69 11.98 -19.03
N ALA A 168 -1.51 11.10 -19.62
CA ALA A 168 -1.00 10.01 -20.46
C ALA A 168 -0.29 10.55 -21.72
N GLN A 169 -0.84 11.60 -22.34
CA GLN A 169 -0.21 12.28 -23.48
C GLN A 169 1.15 12.88 -23.10
N ASP A 170 1.27 13.52 -21.95
CA ASP A 170 2.53 14.09 -21.46
C ASP A 170 3.60 13.02 -21.28
N ILE A 171 3.25 11.84 -20.72
CA ILE A 171 4.19 10.72 -20.59
C ILE A 171 4.71 10.27 -21.97
N MET A 172 3.84 10.24 -22.99
CA MET A 172 4.26 9.87 -24.35
C MET A 172 5.16 10.91 -25.01
N ALA A 173 4.99 12.19 -24.69
CA ALA A 173 5.77 13.28 -25.30
C ALA A 173 7.21 13.37 -24.75
N ASN A 174 7.51 12.68 -23.65
CA ASN A 174 8.83 12.65 -23.00
C ASN A 174 9.72 11.46 -23.43
N LEU A 175 9.47 10.89 -24.61
CA LEU A 175 10.28 9.84 -25.24
C LEU A 175 11.55 10.41 -25.87
#